data_9d665b5bf2ea0d1acc1faf4c940d2046
#
_entry.id   9d665b5bf2ea0d1acc1faf4c940d2046
#
_cell.length_a   1.000
_cell.length_b   1.000
_cell.length_c   1.000
_cell.angle_alpha   90.00
_cell.angle_beta   90.00
_cell.angle_gamma   90.00
#
_symmetry.space_group_name_H-M   'P 1'
#
loop_
_entity.id
_entity.type
_entity.pdbx_description
1 polymer ?
#
loop_
_entity_poly.entity_id
_entity_poly.type
_entity_poly.pdbx_seq_one_letter_code
_entity_poly.pdbx_strand_id
1 'polypeptide(L)'
;MKGCNEVALQGLSIVPNQRDTLLTLQSVNVKLSFWELLKGEIEVRNVLMNGLAINFIKHDSIANYDFLFFKRQQEAEPQPVIESDYANRIDRILNLIYGFLPENGQLRQINITERKDSNFVAVNIPSFIIENNHFQSTIQIKEDTLPQQLWEATGELNRRDYTLKASLFAPEKRKISLP
;
A
#
# COMPACT_ATOMS: atom_id res chain seq x y z
N MET A 1 6.02 33.57 3.75
CA MET A 1 6.05 32.67 4.93
C MET A 1 5.81 31.24 4.45
N LYS A 2 6.81 30.35 4.57
CA LYS A 2 6.57 28.92 4.41
C LYS A 2 5.79 28.48 5.64
N GLY A 3 4.54 28.09 5.45
CA GLY A 3 3.68 27.68 6.57
C GLY A 3 4.16 26.39 7.20
N CYS A 4 4.05 26.26 8.52
CA CYS A 4 4.36 25.07 9.31
C CYS A 4 3.36 23.92 9.11
N ASN A 5 2.91 23.68 7.88
CA ASN A 5 1.90 22.68 7.56
C ASN A 5 2.43 21.55 6.66
N GLU A 6 3.73 21.45 6.53
CA GLU A 6 4.40 20.40 5.76
C GLU A 6 5.31 19.56 6.68
N VAL A 7 5.14 18.26 6.63
CA VAL A 7 5.95 17.27 7.36
C VAL A 7 6.73 16.48 6.34
N ALA A 8 8.05 16.43 6.49
CA ALA A 8 8.95 15.64 5.66
C ALA A 8 9.64 14.57 6.50
N LEU A 9 9.59 13.33 6.04
CA LEU A 9 10.33 12.19 6.60
C LEU A 9 11.24 11.63 5.52
N GLN A 10 12.44 11.22 5.91
CA GLN A 10 13.42 10.63 5.02
C GLN A 10 14.10 9.44 5.68
N GLY A 11 14.39 8.41 4.88
CA GLY A 11 15.17 7.25 5.33
C GLY A 11 14.46 6.40 6.38
N LEU A 12 13.13 6.23 6.30
CA LEU A 12 12.40 5.34 7.20
C LEU A 12 12.71 3.88 6.85
N SER A 13 12.98 3.07 7.87
CA SER A 13 13.14 1.62 7.73
C SER A 13 12.47 0.91 8.89
N ILE A 14 11.77 -0.18 8.59
CA ILE A 14 11.18 -1.09 9.57
C ILE A 14 11.88 -2.43 9.44
N VAL A 15 12.66 -2.77 10.46
CA VAL A 15 13.40 -4.02 10.58
C VAL A 15 12.91 -4.75 11.82
N PRO A 16 12.15 -5.83 11.70
CA PRO A 16 11.75 -6.63 12.85
C PRO A 16 12.96 -7.31 13.49
N ASN A 17 12.89 -7.55 14.80
CA ASN A 17 14.01 -8.14 15.53
C ASN A 17 14.48 -9.46 14.89
N GLN A 18 15.77 -9.53 14.56
CA GLN A 18 16.44 -10.70 13.98
C GLN A 18 15.79 -11.22 12.67
N ARG A 19 15.17 -10.33 11.88
CA ARG A 19 14.50 -10.67 10.62
C ARG A 19 14.91 -9.71 9.51
N ASP A 20 14.56 -10.08 8.29
CA ASP A 20 14.77 -9.25 7.12
C ASP A 20 13.97 -7.95 7.18
N THR A 21 14.50 -6.92 6.55
CA THR A 21 13.84 -5.62 6.44
C THR A 21 12.46 -5.76 5.79
N LEU A 22 11.42 -5.38 6.54
CA LEU A 22 10.05 -5.43 6.04
C LEU A 22 9.74 -4.26 5.13
N LEU A 23 10.13 -3.04 5.53
CA LEU A 23 9.77 -1.82 4.81
C LEU A 23 10.92 -0.84 4.80
N THR A 24 11.14 -0.22 3.64
CA THR A 24 11.96 0.99 3.52
C THR A 24 11.22 2.07 2.75
N LEU A 25 11.44 3.31 3.13
CA LEU A 25 10.87 4.49 2.49
C LEU A 25 11.96 5.56 2.37
N GLN A 26 12.26 5.97 1.13
CA GLN A 26 13.30 6.98 0.90
C GLN A 26 12.85 8.36 1.37
N SER A 27 11.67 8.78 0.97
CA SER A 27 11.12 10.08 1.39
C SER A 27 9.61 10.11 1.31
N VAL A 28 9.00 10.85 2.24
CA VAL A 28 7.61 11.26 2.17
C VAL A 28 7.46 12.69 2.66
N ASN A 29 6.75 13.49 1.87
CA ASN A 29 6.35 14.85 2.21
C ASN A 29 4.83 14.89 2.29
N VAL A 30 4.31 15.30 3.43
CA VAL A 30 2.88 15.41 3.70
C VAL A 30 2.53 16.87 3.93
N LYS A 31 1.60 17.37 3.14
CA LYS A 31 1.06 18.72 3.32
C LYS A 31 -0.29 18.63 4.01
N LEU A 32 -0.40 19.25 5.17
CA LEU A 32 -1.60 19.28 5.98
C LEU A 32 -2.41 20.56 5.73
N SER A 33 -3.71 20.52 6.02
CA SER A 33 -4.56 21.69 6.04
C SER A 33 -4.27 22.55 7.26
N PHE A 34 -3.80 23.79 7.06
CA PHE A 34 -3.47 24.69 8.17
C PHE A 34 -4.72 25.03 9.02
N TRP A 35 -5.86 25.24 8.36
CA TRP A 35 -7.08 25.62 9.06
C TRP A 35 -7.67 24.49 9.90
N GLU A 36 -7.58 23.25 9.43
CA GLU A 36 -8.03 22.09 10.18
C GLU A 36 -7.09 21.79 11.36
N LEU A 37 -5.78 21.98 11.17
CA LEU A 37 -4.81 21.89 12.28
C LEU A 37 -5.12 22.86 13.42
N LEU A 38 -5.56 24.09 13.10
CA LEU A 38 -5.96 25.07 14.13
C LEU A 38 -7.20 24.63 14.91
N LYS A 39 -8.06 23.78 14.33
CA LYS A 39 -9.22 23.19 14.99
C LYS A 39 -8.86 21.90 15.76
N GLY A 40 -7.61 21.43 15.68
CA GLY A 40 -7.17 20.17 16.25
C GLY A 40 -7.47 18.95 15.37
N GLU A 41 -7.83 19.15 14.09
CA GLU A 41 -8.11 18.11 13.13
C GLU A 41 -6.93 17.92 12.17
N ILE A 42 -6.63 16.65 11.80
CA ILE A 42 -5.58 16.31 10.86
C ILE A 42 -6.21 16.02 9.50
N GLU A 43 -6.10 16.97 8.58
CA GLU A 43 -6.51 16.80 7.20
C GLU A 43 -5.30 16.78 6.28
N VAL A 44 -5.10 15.69 5.55
CA VAL A 44 -4.02 15.53 4.60
C VAL A 44 -4.46 16.05 3.23
N ARG A 45 -3.81 17.11 2.73
CA ARG A 45 -4.11 17.70 1.41
C ARG A 45 -3.29 17.11 0.29
N ASN A 46 -2.03 16.85 0.55
CA ASN A 46 -1.13 16.33 -0.49
C ASN A 46 -0.11 15.40 0.14
N VAL A 47 0.22 14.32 -0.56
CA VAL A 47 1.30 13.40 -0.22
C VAL A 47 2.20 13.20 -1.43
N LEU A 48 3.48 13.45 -1.23
CA LEU A 48 4.53 13.10 -2.18
C LEU A 48 5.40 12.03 -1.54
N MET A 49 5.36 10.81 -2.08
CA MET A 49 6.13 9.68 -1.58
C MET A 49 7.06 9.15 -2.67
N ASN A 50 8.26 8.80 -2.29
CA ASN A 50 9.23 8.22 -3.19
C ASN A 50 10.00 7.06 -2.56
N GLY A 51 10.21 6.00 -3.33
CA GLY A 51 11.07 4.89 -2.94
C GLY A 51 10.50 4.04 -1.80
N LEU A 52 9.21 3.67 -1.86
CA LEU A 52 8.62 2.70 -0.94
C LEU A 52 8.97 1.29 -1.39
N ALA A 53 9.67 0.52 -0.56
CA ALA A 53 9.88 -0.91 -0.78
C ALA A 53 9.30 -1.69 0.41
N ILE A 54 8.48 -2.68 0.12
CA ILE A 54 7.89 -3.60 1.10
C ILE A 54 8.31 -5.02 0.72
N ASN A 55 8.93 -5.74 1.65
CA ASN A 55 9.40 -7.09 1.42
C ASN A 55 8.71 -8.06 2.39
N PHE A 56 7.80 -8.86 1.88
CA PHE A 56 7.19 -9.95 2.60
C PHE A 56 8.03 -11.20 2.41
N ILE A 57 8.76 -11.60 3.44
CA ILE A 57 9.66 -12.76 3.39
C ILE A 57 9.19 -13.77 4.42
N LYS A 58 8.96 -14.99 3.95
CA LYS A 58 8.61 -16.13 4.79
C LYS A 58 9.57 -17.28 4.52
N HIS A 59 10.24 -17.74 5.56
CA HIS A 59 11.06 -18.95 5.59
C HIS A 59 10.40 -19.97 6.50
N ASP A 60 10.02 -21.09 5.97
CA ASP A 60 9.31 -22.15 6.70
C ASP A 60 8.04 -21.63 7.40
N SER A 61 8.06 -21.61 8.73
CA SER A 61 6.94 -21.15 9.56
C SER A 61 7.10 -19.70 10.05
N ILE A 62 8.20 -19.02 9.75
CA ILE A 62 8.54 -17.71 10.28
C ILE A 62 8.51 -16.66 9.17
N ALA A 63 7.72 -15.60 9.36
CA ALA A 63 7.67 -14.48 8.42
C ALA A 63 8.13 -13.18 9.07
N ASN A 64 8.77 -12.29 8.28
CA ASN A 64 9.21 -10.98 8.76
C ASN A 64 8.05 -10.03 9.10
N TYR A 65 6.84 -10.38 8.73
CA TYR A 65 5.62 -9.62 8.96
C TYR A 65 4.68 -10.22 10.02
N ASP A 66 5.05 -11.33 10.68
CA ASP A 66 4.21 -11.99 11.69
C ASP A 66 3.76 -11.04 12.80
N PHE A 67 4.65 -10.14 13.24
CA PHE A 67 4.38 -9.22 14.34
C PHE A 67 3.19 -8.27 14.05
N LEU A 68 2.85 -8.05 12.79
CA LEU A 68 1.68 -7.24 12.41
C LEU A 68 0.36 -7.91 12.80
N PHE A 69 0.39 -9.21 13.01
CA PHE A 69 -0.81 -10.05 13.23
C PHE A 69 -0.89 -10.64 14.63
N PHE A 70 0.21 -10.65 15.41
CA PHE A 70 0.26 -11.33 16.71
C PHE A 70 -0.61 -10.71 17.83
N LYS A 71 -0.99 -9.46 17.75
CA LYS A 71 -1.70 -8.77 18.85
C LYS A 71 -3.16 -9.18 19.07
N ARG A 72 -3.74 -10.02 18.19
CA ARG A 72 -5.16 -10.44 18.25
C ARG A 72 -5.42 -11.90 18.56
N GLN A 73 -4.39 -12.73 18.70
CA GLN A 73 -4.58 -14.18 18.94
C GLN A 73 -4.73 -14.54 20.43
N GLN A 74 -4.63 -13.60 21.37
CA GLN A 74 -4.76 -13.91 22.80
C GLN A 74 -6.20 -14.06 23.30
N GLU A 75 -7.23 -13.81 22.48
CA GLU A 75 -8.63 -13.91 22.89
C GLU A 75 -9.53 -14.78 22.00
N ALA A 76 -9.01 -15.51 21.05
CA ALA A 76 -9.81 -16.40 20.22
C ALA A 76 -9.22 -17.81 20.20
N GLU A 77 -10.05 -18.81 20.55
CA GLU A 77 -9.74 -20.23 20.37
C GLU A 77 -9.32 -20.54 18.93
N PRO A 78 -8.44 -21.54 18.71
CA PRO A 78 -7.94 -21.87 17.38
C PRO A 78 -9.05 -22.40 16.48
N GLN A 79 -9.63 -21.53 15.67
CA GLN A 79 -10.49 -21.95 14.58
C GLN A 79 -9.66 -22.31 13.35
N PRO A 80 -10.06 -23.33 12.58
CA PRO A 80 -9.32 -23.73 11.39
C PRO A 80 -9.22 -22.58 10.39
N VAL A 81 -8.00 -22.32 9.92
CA VAL A 81 -7.69 -21.27 8.95
C VAL A 81 -8.36 -21.60 7.62
N ILE A 82 -9.51 -21.02 7.37
CA ILE A 82 -10.22 -21.08 6.09
C ILE A 82 -9.64 -20.01 5.17
N GLU A 83 -9.54 -20.30 3.88
CA GLU A 83 -9.01 -19.36 2.83
C GLU A 83 -9.67 -17.97 2.81
N SER A 84 -10.83 -17.80 3.43
CA SER A 84 -11.52 -16.51 3.62
C SER A 84 -10.74 -15.48 4.47
N ASP A 85 -9.69 -15.91 5.21
CA ASP A 85 -8.93 -15.02 6.07
C ASP A 85 -7.97 -14.10 5.27
N TYR A 86 -7.57 -14.50 4.07
CA TYR A 86 -6.76 -13.65 3.17
C TYR A 86 -7.52 -12.43 2.67
N ALA A 87 -8.75 -12.60 2.23
CA ALA A 87 -9.58 -11.50 1.77
C ALA A 87 -9.82 -10.47 2.89
N ASN A 88 -10.12 -10.93 4.09
CA ASN A 88 -10.31 -10.08 5.26
C ASN A 88 -9.01 -9.35 5.70
N ARG A 89 -7.85 -9.95 5.48
CA ARG A 89 -6.55 -9.31 5.79
C ARG A 89 -6.20 -8.24 4.78
N ILE A 90 -6.40 -8.54 3.49
CA ILE A 90 -6.21 -7.56 2.41
C ILE A 90 -7.19 -6.39 2.60
N ASP A 91 -8.44 -6.66 2.91
CA ASP A 91 -9.46 -5.63 3.14
C ASP A 91 -9.07 -4.70 4.31
N ARG A 92 -8.54 -5.25 5.40
CA ARG A 92 -8.04 -4.43 6.54
C ARG A 92 -6.84 -3.58 6.16
N ILE A 93 -5.89 -4.11 5.37
CA ILE A 93 -4.73 -3.36 4.90
C ILE A 93 -5.18 -2.26 3.94
N LEU A 94 -6.08 -2.58 3.03
CA LEU A 94 -6.66 -1.60 2.11
C LEU A 94 -7.42 -0.50 2.86
N ASN A 95 -8.23 -0.84 3.84
CA ASN A 95 -8.97 0.14 4.65
C ASN A 95 -8.03 1.04 5.48
N LEU A 96 -6.91 0.50 5.99
CA LEU A 96 -5.88 1.32 6.63
C LEU A 96 -5.23 2.29 5.63
N ILE A 97 -4.84 1.81 4.46
CA ILE A 97 -4.27 2.64 3.39
C ILE A 97 -5.29 3.69 2.93
N TYR A 98 -6.56 3.30 2.81
CA TYR A 98 -7.65 4.15 2.40
C TYR A 98 -7.86 5.38 3.31
N GLY A 99 -7.76 5.18 4.63
CA GLY A 99 -7.88 6.26 5.61
C GLY A 99 -6.78 7.32 5.50
N PHE A 100 -5.64 6.98 4.88
CA PHE A 100 -4.48 7.87 4.71
C PHE A 100 -4.30 8.41 3.29
N LEU A 101 -5.10 7.96 2.31
CA LEU A 101 -4.97 8.47 0.95
C LEU A 101 -5.38 9.94 0.87
N PRO A 102 -4.53 10.83 0.37
CA PRO A 102 -4.85 12.24 0.20
C PRO A 102 -5.81 12.46 -0.97
N GLU A 103 -6.43 13.65 -1.04
CA GLU A 103 -7.20 14.05 -2.23
C GLU A 103 -6.30 14.18 -3.46
N ASN A 104 -5.08 14.62 -3.21
CA ASN A 104 -4.06 14.76 -4.22
C ASN A 104 -2.76 14.15 -3.70
N GLY A 105 -2.06 13.45 -4.58
CA GLY A 105 -0.81 12.82 -4.19
C GLY A 105 -0.10 12.17 -5.34
N GLN A 106 1.18 11.99 -5.14
CA GLN A 106 2.02 11.25 -6.06
C GLN A 106 2.92 10.30 -5.29
N LEU A 107 2.82 9.03 -5.61
CA LEU A 107 3.70 8.00 -5.09
C LEU A 107 4.55 7.48 -6.25
N ARG A 108 5.84 7.45 -6.06
CA ARG A 108 6.80 7.01 -7.07
C ARG A 108 7.64 5.86 -6.55
N GLN A 109 8.01 4.95 -7.44
CA GLN A 109 8.92 3.85 -7.16
C GLN A 109 8.46 2.99 -5.97
N ILE A 110 7.22 2.47 -6.05
CA ILE A 110 6.71 1.51 -5.08
C ILE A 110 7.10 0.11 -5.55
N ASN A 111 7.79 -0.62 -4.69
CA ASN A 111 8.19 -2.00 -4.92
C ASN A 111 7.63 -2.87 -3.80
N ILE A 112 6.85 -3.86 -4.14
CA ILE A 112 6.32 -4.84 -3.20
C ILE A 112 6.82 -6.20 -3.64
N THR A 113 7.53 -6.90 -2.78
CA THR A 113 8.00 -8.25 -3.06
C THR A 113 7.44 -9.22 -2.03
N GLU A 114 7.02 -10.38 -2.50
CA GLU A 114 6.70 -11.52 -1.67
C GLU A 114 7.62 -12.66 -2.03
N ARG A 115 8.28 -13.23 -1.05
CA ARG A 115 9.09 -14.43 -1.17
C ARG A 115 8.65 -15.44 -0.13
N LYS A 116 8.17 -16.56 -0.62
CA LYS A 116 7.75 -17.67 0.22
C LYS A 116 8.39 -18.96 -0.32
N ASP A 117 9.35 -19.46 0.43
CA ASP A 117 10.16 -20.62 0.05
C ASP A 117 10.81 -20.41 -1.33
N SER A 118 10.40 -21.16 -2.36
CA SER A 118 10.86 -21.02 -3.74
C SER A 118 10.05 -20.09 -4.61
N ASN A 119 8.90 -19.61 -4.13
CA ASN A 119 8.00 -18.74 -4.89
C ASN A 119 8.36 -17.27 -4.69
N PHE A 120 8.38 -16.52 -5.79
CA PHE A 120 8.68 -15.10 -5.79
C PHE A 120 7.67 -14.33 -6.63
N VAL A 121 7.09 -13.29 -6.04
CA VAL A 121 6.24 -12.33 -6.72
C VAL A 121 6.77 -10.93 -6.45
N ALA A 122 6.92 -10.14 -7.50
CA ALA A 122 7.27 -8.73 -7.40
C ALA A 122 6.24 -7.86 -8.11
N VAL A 123 5.76 -6.84 -7.41
CA VAL A 123 4.89 -5.81 -7.94
C VAL A 123 5.66 -4.49 -7.90
N ASN A 124 5.87 -3.92 -9.07
CA ASN A 124 6.49 -2.60 -9.20
C ASN A 124 5.46 -1.60 -9.71
N ILE A 125 5.33 -0.49 -9.00
CA ILE A 125 4.46 0.63 -9.37
C ILE A 125 5.34 1.85 -9.54
N PRO A 126 5.78 2.15 -10.78
CA PRO A 126 6.66 3.29 -11.06
C PRO A 126 6.05 4.62 -10.65
N SER A 127 4.74 4.76 -10.86
CA SER A 127 3.98 5.97 -10.55
C SER A 127 2.54 5.63 -10.20
N PHE A 128 2.04 6.22 -9.12
CA PHE A 128 0.66 6.25 -8.72
C PHE A 128 0.28 7.70 -8.43
N ILE A 129 -0.66 8.23 -9.19
CA ILE A 129 -1.07 9.63 -9.13
C ILE A 129 -2.53 9.68 -8.67
N ILE A 130 -2.82 10.55 -7.72
CA ILE A 130 -4.17 10.85 -7.24
C ILE A 130 -4.42 12.34 -7.46
N GLU A 131 -5.45 12.67 -8.20
CA GLU A 131 -5.91 14.04 -8.44
C GLU A 131 -7.43 14.10 -8.32
N ASN A 132 -7.93 14.94 -7.42
CA ASN A 132 -9.38 15.13 -7.22
C ASN A 132 -10.16 13.81 -7.06
N ASN A 133 -9.66 12.92 -6.22
CA ASN A 133 -10.22 11.58 -5.99
C ASN A 133 -10.15 10.61 -7.18
N HIS A 134 -9.54 10.98 -8.30
CA HIS A 134 -9.24 10.06 -9.39
C HIS A 134 -7.82 9.56 -9.25
N PHE A 135 -7.59 8.29 -9.52
CA PHE A 135 -6.23 7.75 -9.55
C PHE A 135 -5.88 7.13 -10.88
N GLN A 136 -4.60 7.21 -11.18
CA GLN A 136 -3.98 6.56 -12.33
C GLN A 136 -2.65 5.94 -11.91
N SER A 137 -2.42 4.73 -12.37
CA SER A 137 -1.19 3.98 -12.05
C SER A 137 -0.82 3.03 -13.18
N THR A 138 0.48 2.75 -13.26
CA THR A 138 1.02 1.63 -14.03
C THR A 138 1.56 0.60 -13.04
N ILE A 139 1.15 -0.66 -13.22
CA ILE A 139 1.54 -1.77 -12.34
C ILE A 139 2.28 -2.81 -13.18
N GLN A 140 3.47 -3.17 -12.75
CA GLN A 140 4.28 -4.22 -13.35
C GLN A 140 4.32 -5.39 -12.37
N ILE A 141 3.89 -6.56 -12.83
CA ILE A 141 3.89 -7.79 -12.01
C ILE A 141 4.87 -8.77 -12.64
N LYS A 142 5.77 -9.28 -11.82
CA LYS A 142 6.70 -10.35 -12.17
C LYS A 142 6.53 -11.49 -11.17
N GLU A 143 6.32 -12.68 -11.70
CA GLU A 143 6.16 -13.91 -10.95
C GLU A 143 7.13 -14.96 -11.50
N ASP A 144 8.04 -15.43 -10.64
CA ASP A 144 9.07 -16.46 -10.95
C ASP A 144 9.52 -16.49 -12.41
N THR A 145 9.12 -17.54 -13.14
CA THR A 145 9.50 -17.81 -14.54
C THR A 145 8.55 -17.21 -15.56
N LEU A 146 7.45 -16.60 -15.11
CA LEU A 146 6.48 -16.01 -16.01
C LEU A 146 6.98 -14.69 -16.61
N PRO A 147 6.57 -14.35 -17.84
CA PRO A 147 6.89 -13.05 -18.41
C PRO A 147 6.28 -11.93 -17.57
N GLN A 148 6.99 -10.81 -17.50
CA GLN A 148 6.50 -9.64 -16.79
C GLN A 148 5.18 -9.15 -17.41
N GLN A 149 4.19 -8.94 -16.57
CA GLN A 149 2.89 -8.41 -16.94
C GLN A 149 2.85 -6.90 -16.67
N LEU A 150 2.30 -6.15 -17.60
CA LEU A 150 2.05 -4.72 -17.46
C LEU A 150 0.56 -4.48 -17.36
N TRP A 151 0.14 -3.69 -16.38
CA TRP A 151 -1.24 -3.32 -16.15
C TRP A 151 -1.37 -1.82 -15.98
N GLU A 152 -2.43 -1.26 -16.50
CA GLU A 152 -2.84 0.11 -16.22
C GLU A 152 -4.05 0.09 -15.31
N ALA A 153 -3.97 0.84 -14.21
CA ALA A 153 -5.03 0.98 -13.23
C ALA A 153 -5.53 2.42 -13.22
N THR A 154 -6.84 2.58 -13.34
CA THR A 154 -7.50 3.87 -13.20
C THR A 154 -8.75 3.71 -12.35
N GLY A 155 -9.16 4.76 -11.65
CA GLY A 155 -10.39 4.68 -10.88
C GLY A 155 -10.68 5.94 -10.08
N GLU A 156 -11.70 5.81 -9.24
CA GLU A 156 -12.20 6.86 -8.36
C GLU A 156 -12.16 6.39 -6.91
N LEU A 157 -11.75 7.30 -6.04
CA LEU A 157 -11.76 7.15 -4.60
C LEU A 157 -12.89 7.98 -4.01
N ASN A 158 -13.96 7.36 -3.52
CA ASN A 158 -14.99 8.08 -2.78
C ASN A 158 -14.75 7.95 -1.29
N ARG A 159 -14.21 9.00 -0.67
CA ARG A 159 -13.90 9.01 0.76
C ARG A 159 -15.13 9.05 1.66
N ARG A 160 -16.24 9.62 1.20
CA ARG A 160 -17.46 9.72 2.01
C ARG A 160 -18.09 8.35 2.21
N ASP A 161 -18.07 7.54 1.16
CA ASP A 161 -18.72 6.22 1.15
C ASP A 161 -17.71 5.08 1.27
N TYR A 162 -16.41 5.39 1.44
CA TYR A 162 -15.33 4.40 1.50
C TYR A 162 -15.35 3.43 0.32
N THR A 163 -15.70 3.93 -0.89
CA THR A 163 -15.77 3.11 -2.09
C THR A 163 -14.61 3.38 -3.03
N LEU A 164 -14.04 2.31 -3.58
CA LEU A 164 -13.03 2.32 -4.62
C LEU A 164 -13.63 1.72 -5.89
N LYS A 165 -13.69 2.49 -6.95
CA LYS A 165 -13.99 1.97 -8.27
C LYS A 165 -12.69 1.92 -9.06
N ALA A 166 -12.23 0.72 -9.42
CA ALA A 166 -11.01 0.54 -10.18
C ALA A 166 -11.28 -0.21 -11.49
N SER A 167 -10.57 0.19 -12.53
CA SER A 167 -10.49 -0.53 -13.78
C SER A 167 -9.05 -0.92 -14.05
N LEU A 168 -8.80 -2.19 -14.28
CA LEU A 168 -7.49 -2.74 -14.62
C LEU A 168 -7.49 -3.12 -16.11
N PHE A 169 -6.49 -2.65 -16.84
CA PHE A 169 -6.31 -2.94 -18.26
C PHE A 169 -4.96 -3.62 -18.46
N ALA A 170 -4.98 -4.85 -18.97
CA ALA A 170 -3.78 -5.45 -19.51
C ALA A 170 -3.61 -4.99 -20.96
N PRO A 171 -2.45 -4.49 -21.38
CA PRO A 171 -2.26 -3.94 -22.73
C PRO A 171 -2.47 -4.96 -23.83
N GLU A 172 -2.52 -6.23 -23.52
CA GLU A 172 -2.65 -7.28 -24.53
C GLU A 172 -3.97 -8.04 -24.59
N LYS A 173 -4.97 -7.91 -23.72
CA LYS A 173 -6.24 -8.63 -23.99
C LYS A 173 -7.40 -8.59 -22.98
N ARG A 174 -7.43 -8.01 -21.83
CA ARG A 174 -8.66 -8.08 -21.00
C ARG A 174 -8.93 -6.86 -20.14
N LYS A 175 -10.11 -6.29 -20.32
CA LYS A 175 -10.71 -5.33 -19.40
C LYS A 175 -11.33 -6.11 -18.25
N ILE A 176 -10.82 -5.96 -17.04
CA ILE A 176 -11.43 -6.47 -15.81
C ILE A 176 -12.01 -5.27 -15.09
N SER A 177 -13.33 -5.19 -14.96
CA SER A 177 -14.00 -4.19 -14.13
C SER A 177 -14.28 -4.83 -12.78
N LEU A 178 -13.79 -4.24 -11.72
CA LEU A 178 -14.11 -4.61 -10.36
C LEU A 178 -15.27 -3.75 -9.86
N PRO A 179 -16.23 -4.31 -9.17
CA PRO A 179 -17.42 -3.60 -8.67
C PRO A 179 -17.10 -2.56 -7.62
#